data_cb7cba1f6fde44796487fbac8e43ddce
#
_entry.id   cb7cba1f6fde44796487fbac8e43ddce
#
_cell.length_a   1.000
_cell.length_b   1.000
_cell.length_c   1.000
_cell.angle_alpha   90.00
_cell.angle_beta   90.00
_cell.angle_gamma   90.00
#
_symmetry.space_group_name_H-M   'P 1'
#
loop_
_entity.id
_entity.type
_entity.pdbx_description
1 polymer ?
#
loop_
_entity_poly.entity_id
_entity_poly.type
_entity_poly.pdbx_seq_one_letter_code
_entity_poly.pdbx_strand_id
1 'polypeptide(L)'
;MDKFCETYQQNRFTGDRRLIAIMAAHHRFAWIHPFLDGNGRVGRLITDAALKAGGLDSYGVWCLSRGLANKNGDYKKTLAMADKVRQGDYDGRGQLTEKGLLEFCDYMLGTAIDQVDYISSLLGLVDFRKRVDAYIQARNDGRVLAASKELKPVAGLILHTAFMYGEISRSQALELSGMPERTARRLLSQLKADGLLSETSSKSPLRWEIPEHAEPWYFPELAPRS
;
A
#
# COMPACT_ATOMS: atom_id res chain seq x y z
N MET A 1 -1.40 23.38 20.15
CA MET A 1 -1.55 22.69 18.84
C MET A 1 -0.77 23.40 17.72
N ASP A 2 -0.75 24.72 17.65
CA ASP A 2 -0.11 25.48 16.56
C ASP A 2 1.37 25.09 16.35
N LYS A 3 2.16 25.09 17.43
CA LYS A 3 3.56 24.66 17.38
C LYS A 3 3.72 23.19 16.91
N PHE A 4 2.78 22.31 17.23
CA PHE A 4 2.76 20.94 16.72
C PHE A 4 2.56 20.93 15.20
N CYS A 5 1.55 21.65 14.69
CA CYS A 5 1.28 21.75 13.27
C CYS A 5 2.45 22.35 12.50
N GLU A 6 3.07 23.40 13.02
CA GLU A 6 4.27 24.02 12.41
C GLU A 6 5.46 23.07 12.35
N THR A 7 5.72 22.31 13.44
CA THR A 7 6.88 21.44 13.55
C THR A 7 6.79 20.25 12.61
N TYR A 8 5.60 19.66 12.48
CA TYR A 8 5.37 18.42 11.74
C TYR A 8 4.71 18.63 10.37
N GLN A 9 4.85 19.82 9.76
CA GLN A 9 4.43 20.05 8.39
C GLN A 9 5.13 19.09 7.43
N GLN A 10 4.36 18.43 6.57
CA GLN A 10 4.85 17.40 5.65
C GLN A 10 5.95 17.88 4.69
N ASN A 11 5.91 19.16 4.31
CA ASN A 11 6.89 19.77 3.40
C ASN A 11 8.26 20.06 4.04
N ARG A 12 8.37 19.97 5.38
CA ARG A 12 9.64 20.20 6.10
C ARG A 12 10.61 19.03 6.02
N PHE A 13 10.11 17.84 5.70
CA PHE A 13 10.88 16.61 5.71
C PHE A 13 10.75 15.91 4.37
N THR A 14 11.81 15.24 3.92
CA THR A 14 11.85 14.47 2.68
C THR A 14 12.43 13.08 2.93
N GLY A 15 12.08 12.10 2.06
CA GLY A 15 12.59 10.74 2.17
C GLY A 15 12.33 10.11 3.55
N ASP A 16 13.31 9.37 4.04
CA ASP A 16 13.22 8.61 5.31
C ASP A 16 12.97 9.51 6.53
N ARG A 17 13.51 10.74 6.50
CA ARG A 17 13.26 11.72 7.57
C ARG A 17 11.80 12.07 7.74
N ARG A 18 11.02 12.04 6.64
CA ARG A 18 9.57 12.26 6.69
C ARG A 18 8.88 11.15 7.46
N LEU A 19 9.25 9.89 7.22
CA LEU A 19 8.67 8.75 7.91
C LEU A 19 8.95 8.81 9.42
N ILE A 20 10.18 9.07 9.78
CA ILE A 20 10.58 9.23 11.20
C ILE A 20 9.81 10.39 11.85
N ALA A 21 9.67 11.53 11.15
CA ALA A 21 8.92 12.68 11.67
C ALA A 21 7.43 12.36 11.87
N ILE A 22 6.82 11.55 11.00
CA ILE A 22 5.43 11.09 11.15
C ILE A 22 5.29 10.24 12.42
N MET A 23 6.21 9.31 12.69
CA MET A 23 6.17 8.48 13.89
C MET A 23 6.42 9.31 15.16
N ALA A 24 7.36 10.24 15.11
CA ALA A 24 7.60 11.19 16.21
C ALA A 24 6.40 12.13 16.45
N ALA A 25 5.69 12.54 15.39
CA ALA A 25 4.45 13.32 15.50
C ALA A 25 3.35 12.54 16.22
N HIS A 26 3.23 11.23 15.97
CA HIS A 26 2.28 10.38 16.68
C HIS A 26 2.51 10.42 18.20
N HIS A 27 3.76 10.22 18.65
CA HIS A 27 4.12 10.32 20.06
C HIS A 27 3.80 11.72 20.60
N ARG A 28 4.19 12.78 19.88
CA ARG A 28 3.96 14.16 20.33
C ARG A 28 2.48 14.49 20.45
N PHE A 29 1.65 13.99 19.54
CA PHE A 29 0.20 14.14 19.59
C PHE A 29 -0.38 13.43 20.84
N ALA A 30 0.06 12.20 21.10
CA ALA A 30 -0.33 11.43 22.29
C ALA A 30 0.05 12.16 23.58
N TRP A 31 1.25 12.78 23.62
CA TRP A 31 1.74 13.58 24.75
C TRP A 31 0.94 14.86 24.98
N ILE A 32 0.58 15.59 23.93
CA ILE A 32 -0.23 16.83 24.03
C ILE A 32 -1.63 16.51 24.54
N HIS A 33 -2.17 15.37 24.18
CA HIS A 33 -3.47 14.84 24.60
C HIS A 33 -4.62 15.86 24.44
N PRO A 34 -4.88 16.41 23.23
CA PRO A 34 -5.69 17.60 23.05
C PRO A 34 -7.19 17.39 23.28
N PHE A 35 -7.70 16.17 23.33
CA PHE A 35 -9.11 15.85 23.50
C PHE A 35 -9.38 15.20 24.85
N LEU A 36 -10.59 15.37 25.36
CA LEU A 36 -11.03 14.70 26.61
C LEU A 36 -11.10 13.18 26.43
N ASP A 37 -11.49 12.71 25.25
CA ASP A 37 -11.48 11.28 24.84
C ASP A 37 -11.14 11.13 23.37
N GLY A 38 -10.73 9.92 22.98
CA GLY A 38 -10.47 9.58 21.58
C GLY A 38 -9.07 9.91 21.07
N ASN A 39 -8.16 10.45 21.91
CA ASN A 39 -6.80 10.84 21.48
C ASN A 39 -6.06 9.72 20.75
N GLY A 40 -6.15 8.46 21.23
CA GLY A 40 -5.52 7.32 20.57
C GLY A 40 -6.10 7.02 19.18
N ARG A 41 -7.41 7.17 19.00
CA ARG A 41 -8.08 6.98 17.70
C ARG A 41 -7.68 8.08 16.71
N VAL A 42 -7.74 9.32 17.16
CA VAL A 42 -7.35 10.48 16.35
C VAL A 42 -5.86 10.44 16.01
N GLY A 43 -4.99 10.10 16.96
CA GLY A 43 -3.55 9.96 16.72
C GLY A 43 -3.24 8.93 15.63
N ARG A 44 -3.87 7.76 15.66
CA ARG A 44 -3.71 6.74 14.61
C ARG A 44 -4.22 7.24 13.25
N LEU A 45 -5.39 7.87 13.22
CA LEU A 45 -5.95 8.42 11.98
C LEU A 45 -5.05 9.50 11.36
N ILE A 46 -4.52 10.41 12.19
CA ILE A 46 -3.57 11.45 11.74
C ILE A 46 -2.32 10.79 11.17
N THR A 47 -1.81 9.73 11.81
CA THR A 47 -0.61 9.03 11.34
C THR A 47 -0.85 8.34 10.01
N ASP A 48 -1.97 7.62 9.83
CA ASP A 48 -2.33 6.99 8.56
C ASP A 48 -2.51 8.05 7.44
N ALA A 49 -3.17 9.17 7.75
CA ALA A 49 -3.31 10.30 6.82
C ALA A 49 -1.97 10.94 6.44
N ALA A 50 -1.05 11.08 7.41
CA ALA A 50 0.28 11.63 7.18
C ALA A 50 1.16 10.71 6.34
N LEU A 51 1.06 9.39 6.53
CA LEU A 51 1.73 8.39 5.69
C LEU A 51 1.24 8.50 4.23
N LYS A 52 -0.08 8.58 4.03
CA LYS A 52 -0.67 8.78 2.70
C LYS A 52 -0.19 10.08 2.05
N ALA A 53 -0.25 11.19 2.76
CA ALA A 53 0.24 12.49 2.27
C ALA A 53 1.76 12.47 2.01
N GLY A 54 2.50 11.62 2.72
CA GLY A 54 3.93 11.37 2.53
C GLY A 54 4.29 10.51 1.32
N GLY A 55 3.30 10.00 0.57
CA GLY A 55 3.48 9.17 -0.61
C GLY A 55 3.34 7.66 -0.35
N LEU A 56 3.03 7.25 0.89
CA LEU A 56 2.72 5.85 1.21
C LEU A 56 1.19 5.64 1.21
N ASP A 57 0.60 5.67 0.01
CA ASP A 57 -0.82 5.40 -0.12
C ASP A 57 -1.08 3.89 0.02
N SER A 58 -1.85 3.54 1.04
CA SER A 58 -2.28 2.15 1.27
C SER A 58 -3.43 1.72 0.37
N TYR A 59 -4.05 2.64 -0.37
CA TYR A 59 -5.30 2.42 -1.12
C TYR A 59 -6.40 1.73 -0.29
N GLY A 60 -6.35 1.88 1.04
CA GLY A 60 -7.27 1.22 1.98
C GLY A 60 -6.96 -0.26 2.26
N VAL A 61 -5.89 -0.82 1.69
CA VAL A 61 -5.55 -2.24 1.80
C VAL A 61 -4.88 -2.56 3.14
N TRP A 62 -4.03 -1.66 3.65
CA TRP A 62 -3.38 -1.80 4.96
C TRP A 62 -3.50 -0.51 5.78
N CYS A 63 -3.38 -0.61 7.10
CA CYS A 63 -3.29 0.54 7.98
C CYS A 63 -2.43 0.20 9.21
N LEU A 64 -1.73 1.21 9.72
CA LEU A 64 -0.92 1.08 10.92
C LEU A 64 -1.79 0.74 12.15
N SER A 65 -3.01 1.27 12.19
CA SER A 65 -3.96 1.05 13.28
C SER A 65 -4.22 -0.43 13.57
N ARG A 66 -4.28 -1.28 12.54
CA ARG A 66 -4.47 -2.73 12.71
C ARG A 66 -3.26 -3.37 13.38
N GLY A 67 -2.05 -3.03 12.95
CA GLY A 67 -0.81 -3.53 13.55
C GLY A 67 -0.68 -3.16 15.03
N LEU A 68 -0.98 -1.90 15.35
CA LEU A 68 -0.97 -1.40 16.73
C LEU A 68 -2.05 -2.07 17.61
N ALA A 69 -3.22 -2.39 17.05
CA ALA A 69 -4.27 -3.11 17.76
C ALA A 69 -3.85 -4.54 18.08
N ASN A 70 -3.22 -5.24 17.14
CA ASN A 70 -2.74 -6.62 17.34
C ASN A 70 -1.65 -6.72 18.41
N LYS A 71 -0.81 -5.70 18.57
CA LYS A 71 0.30 -5.62 19.55
C LYS A 71 0.07 -4.48 20.54
N ASN A 72 -1.16 -4.28 21.01
CA ASN A 72 -1.54 -3.12 21.84
C ASN A 72 -0.74 -2.98 23.14
N GLY A 73 -0.31 -4.10 23.76
CA GLY A 73 0.54 -4.09 24.95
C GLY A 73 1.92 -3.47 24.66
N ASP A 74 2.57 -3.89 23.58
CA ASP A 74 3.87 -3.39 23.16
C ASP A 74 3.79 -1.92 22.73
N TYR A 75 2.73 -1.55 22.01
CA TYR A 75 2.47 -0.15 21.65
C TYR A 75 2.40 0.76 22.88
N LYS A 76 1.59 0.38 23.88
CA LYS A 76 1.47 1.17 25.12
C LYS A 76 2.78 1.23 25.90
N LYS A 77 3.52 0.12 25.94
CA LYS A 77 4.81 0.03 26.60
C LYS A 77 5.85 0.95 25.96
N THR A 78 6.01 0.90 24.64
CA THR A 78 6.98 1.75 23.93
C THR A 78 6.59 3.22 23.95
N LEU A 79 5.29 3.54 23.89
CA LEU A 79 4.79 4.91 24.07
C LEU A 79 5.16 5.45 25.45
N ALA A 80 4.89 4.67 26.52
CA ALA A 80 5.24 5.05 27.90
C ALA A 80 6.77 5.15 28.14
N MET A 81 7.56 4.36 27.41
CA MET A 81 9.03 4.47 27.46
C MET A 81 9.52 5.80 26.88
N ALA A 82 8.91 6.27 25.80
CA ALA A 82 9.22 7.56 25.18
C ALA A 82 8.78 8.77 26.04
N ASP A 83 7.93 8.56 27.02
CA ASP A 83 7.47 9.58 27.99
C ASP A 83 8.37 9.71 29.22
N LYS A 84 9.37 8.83 29.37
CA LYS A 84 10.27 8.87 30.50
C LYS A 84 11.18 10.12 30.48
N VAL A 85 11.62 10.51 31.65
CA VAL A 85 12.62 11.57 31.81
C VAL A 85 13.95 11.11 31.21
N ARG A 86 14.69 12.04 30.61
CA ARG A 86 16.04 11.81 30.05
C ARG A 86 16.97 11.19 31.07
N GLN A 87 17.88 10.34 30.65
CA GLN A 87 18.82 9.59 31.48
C GLN A 87 20.25 10.16 31.44
N GLY A 88 20.41 11.45 31.24
CA GLY A 88 21.70 12.12 31.20
C GLY A 88 21.74 13.28 30.22
N ASP A 89 22.89 13.92 30.08
CA ASP A 89 23.01 15.11 29.23
C ASP A 89 22.94 14.84 27.75
N TYR A 90 23.27 13.63 27.33
CA TYR A 90 23.24 13.19 25.93
C TYR A 90 21.95 12.43 25.54
N ASP A 91 21.02 12.22 26.49
CA ASP A 91 19.74 11.58 26.27
C ASP A 91 18.58 12.54 26.50
N GLY A 92 18.40 13.51 25.63
CA GLY A 92 17.35 14.46 25.88
C GLY A 92 16.86 15.28 24.69
N ARG A 93 15.52 15.36 24.59
CA ARG A 93 14.76 16.31 23.78
C ARG A 93 13.96 17.21 24.72
N GLY A 94 14.68 18.06 25.43
CA GLY A 94 14.16 18.79 26.58
C GLY A 94 14.22 17.93 27.86
N GLN A 95 13.07 17.66 28.48
CA GLN A 95 13.00 16.85 29.71
C GLN A 95 12.79 15.34 29.44
N LEU A 96 12.44 14.96 28.22
CA LEU A 96 12.13 13.58 27.87
C LEU A 96 13.30 12.87 27.21
N THR A 97 13.33 11.54 27.30
CA THR A 97 14.35 10.69 26.69
C THR A 97 14.29 10.71 25.17
N GLU A 98 15.42 10.96 24.51
CA GLU A 98 15.55 10.83 23.06
C GLU A 98 15.63 9.37 22.65
N LYS A 99 16.38 8.56 23.42
CA LYS A 99 16.48 7.12 23.21
C LYS A 99 15.10 6.45 23.17
N GLY A 100 14.24 6.77 24.16
CA GLY A 100 12.88 6.22 24.20
C GLY A 100 12.03 6.64 23.00
N LEU A 101 12.20 7.88 22.48
CA LEU A 101 11.53 8.29 21.24
C LEU A 101 12.03 7.52 20.02
N LEU A 102 13.34 7.29 19.90
CA LEU A 102 13.91 6.51 18.80
C LEU A 102 13.41 5.07 18.83
N GLU A 103 13.38 4.42 20.00
CA GLU A 103 12.81 3.08 20.18
C GLU A 103 11.32 3.04 19.80
N PHE A 104 10.56 4.08 20.14
CA PHE A 104 9.16 4.19 19.73
C PHE A 104 9.02 4.35 18.21
N CYS A 105 9.82 5.20 17.56
CA CYS A 105 9.81 5.37 16.12
C CYS A 105 10.17 4.07 15.39
N ASP A 106 11.18 3.35 15.87
CA ASP A 106 11.59 2.06 15.33
C ASP A 106 10.46 1.01 15.44
N TYR A 107 9.82 0.92 16.62
CA TYR A 107 8.66 0.07 16.82
C TYR A 107 7.50 0.39 15.85
N MET A 108 7.21 1.67 15.65
CA MET A 108 6.14 2.11 14.75
C MET A 108 6.45 1.78 13.29
N LEU A 109 7.69 2.01 12.85
CA LEU A 109 8.15 1.67 11.50
C LEU A 109 8.14 0.15 11.28
N GLY A 110 8.65 -0.63 12.23
CA GLY A 110 8.60 -2.09 12.19
C GLY A 110 7.16 -2.60 12.11
N THR A 111 6.23 -1.99 12.86
CA THR A 111 4.80 -2.33 12.78
C THR A 111 4.22 -2.00 11.40
N ALA A 112 4.59 -0.89 10.78
CA ALA A 112 4.15 -0.54 9.43
C ALA A 112 4.66 -1.57 8.40
N ILE A 113 5.93 -1.96 8.48
CA ILE A 113 6.53 -3.00 7.62
C ILE A 113 5.78 -4.33 7.80
N ASP A 114 5.56 -4.78 9.05
CA ASP A 114 4.78 -5.99 9.34
C ASP A 114 3.39 -5.98 8.68
N GLN A 115 2.73 -4.80 8.61
CA GLN A 115 1.41 -4.70 7.97
C GLN A 115 1.51 -4.79 6.44
N VAL A 116 2.53 -4.18 5.84
CA VAL A 116 2.77 -4.30 4.39
C VAL A 116 3.09 -5.74 4.02
N ASP A 117 3.97 -6.41 4.77
CA ASP A 117 4.36 -7.81 4.56
C ASP A 117 3.16 -8.76 4.73
N TYR A 118 2.34 -8.53 5.78
CA TYR A 118 1.12 -9.30 5.99
C TYR A 118 0.18 -9.21 4.79
N ILE A 119 -0.12 -8.00 4.32
CA ILE A 119 -1.01 -7.82 3.16
C ILE A 119 -0.37 -8.36 1.89
N SER A 120 0.93 -8.14 1.69
CA SER A 120 1.66 -8.68 0.54
C SER A 120 1.59 -10.20 0.49
N SER A 121 1.70 -10.86 1.66
CA SER A 121 1.56 -12.32 1.76
C SER A 121 0.12 -12.78 1.52
N LEU A 122 -0.87 -12.07 2.11
CA LEU A 122 -2.29 -12.39 1.96
C LEU A 122 -2.74 -12.27 0.50
N LEU A 123 -2.31 -11.21 -0.17
CA LEU A 123 -2.60 -11.01 -1.59
C LEU A 123 -1.70 -11.88 -2.49
N GLY A 124 -0.65 -12.51 -1.92
CA GLY A 124 0.28 -13.35 -2.66
C GLY A 124 0.97 -12.59 -3.80
N LEU A 125 1.34 -11.33 -3.59
CA LEU A 125 1.86 -10.44 -4.65
C LEU A 125 3.12 -10.99 -5.32
N VAL A 126 3.96 -11.72 -4.58
CA VAL A 126 5.18 -12.36 -5.11
C VAL A 126 4.86 -13.33 -6.25
N ASP A 127 3.74 -14.06 -6.16
CA ASP A 127 3.31 -15.03 -7.16
C ASP A 127 2.25 -14.48 -8.13
N PHE A 128 1.94 -13.18 -8.04
CA PHE A 128 0.85 -12.59 -8.85
C PHE A 128 1.05 -12.83 -10.35
N ARG A 129 2.27 -12.73 -10.87
CA ARG A 129 2.57 -13.01 -12.27
C ARG A 129 2.17 -14.44 -12.65
N LYS A 130 2.52 -15.44 -11.84
CA LYS A 130 2.16 -16.84 -12.08
C LYS A 130 0.64 -17.03 -12.10
N ARG A 131 -0.08 -16.31 -11.25
CA ARG A 131 -1.56 -16.37 -11.20
C ARG A 131 -2.22 -15.73 -12.40
N VAL A 132 -1.67 -14.61 -12.90
CA VAL A 132 -2.13 -14.02 -14.18
C VAL A 132 -1.90 -14.99 -15.33
N ASP A 133 -0.73 -15.62 -15.40
CA ASP A 133 -0.42 -16.61 -16.45
C ASP A 133 -1.33 -17.84 -16.32
N ALA A 134 -1.61 -18.32 -15.11
CA ALA A 134 -2.55 -19.41 -14.85
C ALA A 134 -3.99 -19.06 -15.25
N TYR A 135 -4.44 -17.82 -15.00
CA TYR A 135 -5.72 -17.33 -15.49
C TYR A 135 -5.81 -17.38 -17.05
N ILE A 136 -4.76 -16.88 -17.73
CA ILE A 136 -4.71 -16.91 -19.21
C ILE A 136 -4.76 -18.34 -19.72
N GLN A 137 -4.01 -19.25 -19.12
CA GLN A 137 -4.03 -20.67 -19.46
C GLN A 137 -5.43 -21.26 -19.26
N ALA A 138 -6.02 -21.07 -18.07
CA ALA A 138 -7.36 -21.57 -17.76
C ALA A 138 -8.43 -21.04 -18.72
N ARG A 139 -8.31 -19.78 -19.11
CA ARG A 139 -9.18 -19.14 -20.09
C ARG A 139 -9.02 -19.80 -21.47
N ASN A 140 -7.80 -20.00 -21.93
CA ASN A 140 -7.51 -20.62 -23.21
C ASN A 140 -7.92 -22.10 -23.25
N ASP A 141 -7.93 -22.78 -22.10
CA ASP A 141 -8.45 -24.13 -21.91
C ASP A 141 -9.99 -24.18 -21.80
N GLY A 142 -10.68 -23.04 -21.89
CA GLY A 142 -12.16 -22.96 -21.79
C GLY A 142 -12.71 -23.11 -20.37
N ARG A 143 -11.86 -23.04 -19.33
CA ARG A 143 -12.27 -23.16 -17.92
C ARG A 143 -12.84 -21.87 -17.32
N VAL A 144 -12.72 -20.74 -18.01
CA VAL A 144 -13.28 -19.44 -17.62
C VAL A 144 -14.51 -19.14 -18.47
N LEU A 145 -15.70 -19.50 -18.00
CA LEU A 145 -16.95 -19.48 -18.76
C LEU A 145 -17.35 -18.09 -19.30
N ALA A 146 -17.06 -17.03 -18.53
CA ALA A 146 -17.39 -15.65 -18.91
C ALA A 146 -16.43 -15.05 -19.96
N ALA A 147 -15.35 -15.74 -20.31
CA ALA A 147 -14.31 -15.27 -21.21
C ALA A 147 -14.32 -16.06 -22.53
N SER A 148 -14.91 -15.49 -23.57
CA SER A 148 -15.22 -16.19 -24.83
C SER A 148 -14.09 -16.30 -25.85
N LYS A 149 -12.96 -15.61 -25.65
CA LYS A 149 -11.86 -15.59 -26.64
C LYS A 149 -10.51 -15.83 -25.95
N GLU A 150 -9.68 -16.62 -26.63
CA GLU A 150 -8.29 -16.86 -26.20
C GLU A 150 -7.47 -15.56 -26.10
N LEU A 151 -6.60 -15.51 -25.12
CA LEU A 151 -5.60 -14.46 -24.96
C LEU A 151 -4.21 -14.98 -25.33
N LYS A 152 -3.44 -14.14 -26.01
CA LYS A 152 -2.02 -14.45 -26.22
C LYS A 152 -1.26 -14.44 -24.90
N PRO A 153 -0.28 -15.34 -24.67
CA PRO A 153 0.48 -15.40 -23.41
C PRO A 153 1.14 -14.07 -23.01
N VAL A 154 1.52 -13.25 -23.99
CA VAL A 154 2.11 -11.92 -23.74
C VAL A 154 1.15 -10.97 -23.01
N ALA A 155 -0.16 -11.22 -23.03
CA ALA A 155 -1.13 -10.47 -22.23
C ALA A 155 -0.79 -10.51 -20.74
N GLY A 156 -0.23 -11.62 -20.26
CA GLY A 156 0.20 -11.75 -18.86
C GLY A 156 1.27 -10.75 -18.48
N LEU A 157 2.22 -10.45 -19.37
CA LEU A 157 3.24 -9.43 -19.10
C LEU A 157 2.63 -8.03 -19.02
N ILE A 158 1.72 -7.70 -19.94
CA ILE A 158 1.03 -6.39 -19.96
C ILE A 158 0.18 -6.21 -18.69
N LEU A 159 -0.62 -7.22 -18.33
CA LEU A 159 -1.47 -7.19 -17.14
C LEU A 159 -0.66 -7.10 -15.85
N HIS A 160 0.42 -7.88 -15.74
CA HIS A 160 1.32 -7.83 -14.59
C HIS A 160 2.00 -6.46 -14.46
N THR A 161 2.46 -5.87 -15.57
CA THR A 161 3.07 -4.54 -15.56
C THR A 161 2.05 -3.47 -15.16
N ALA A 162 0.83 -3.52 -15.70
CA ALA A 162 -0.24 -2.61 -15.33
C ALA A 162 -0.61 -2.74 -13.84
N PHE A 163 -0.60 -3.96 -13.30
CA PHE A 163 -0.80 -4.22 -11.87
C PHE A 163 0.30 -3.60 -11.01
N MET A 164 1.58 -3.83 -11.35
CA MET A 164 2.72 -3.36 -10.56
C MET A 164 2.83 -1.83 -10.47
N TYR A 165 2.42 -1.13 -11.53
CA TYR A 165 2.51 0.33 -11.60
C TYR A 165 1.14 1.04 -11.48
N GLY A 166 0.05 0.27 -11.32
CA GLY A 166 -1.33 0.77 -11.31
C GLY A 166 -1.88 1.11 -12.72
N GLU A 167 -1.00 1.53 -13.62
CA GLU A 167 -1.33 1.86 -15.01
C GLU A 167 -0.14 1.62 -15.95
N ILE A 168 -0.42 1.48 -17.23
CA ILE A 168 0.60 1.32 -18.29
C ILE A 168 0.25 2.22 -19.48
N SER A 169 1.24 2.93 -20.04
CA SER A 169 1.03 3.69 -21.25
C SER A 169 0.81 2.76 -22.46
N ARG A 170 0.09 3.24 -23.48
CA ARG A 170 -0.13 2.44 -24.69
C ARG A 170 1.17 2.11 -25.41
N SER A 171 2.12 3.04 -25.47
CA SER A 171 3.44 2.83 -26.07
C SER A 171 4.20 1.70 -25.35
N GLN A 172 4.25 1.73 -24.02
CA GLN A 172 4.86 0.66 -23.22
C GLN A 172 4.16 -0.68 -23.45
N ALA A 173 2.81 -0.72 -23.47
CA ALA A 173 2.08 -1.95 -23.71
C ALA A 173 2.32 -2.52 -25.13
N LEU A 174 2.45 -1.66 -26.14
CA LEU A 174 2.82 -2.05 -27.49
C LEU A 174 4.24 -2.62 -27.56
N GLU A 175 5.19 -1.94 -26.93
CA GLU A 175 6.59 -2.37 -26.86
C GLU A 175 6.72 -3.72 -26.13
N LEU A 176 6.12 -3.86 -24.94
CA LEU A 176 6.11 -5.12 -24.18
C LEU A 176 5.47 -6.28 -24.95
N SER A 177 4.52 -5.98 -25.81
CA SER A 177 3.85 -7.03 -26.61
C SER A 177 4.80 -7.71 -27.60
N GLY A 178 5.83 -7.04 -28.07
CA GLY A 178 6.74 -7.52 -29.14
C GLY A 178 6.03 -7.86 -30.46
N MET A 179 4.77 -7.42 -30.63
CA MET A 179 3.95 -7.75 -31.79
C MET A 179 3.81 -6.57 -32.76
N PRO A 180 3.47 -6.85 -34.05
CA PRO A 180 3.08 -5.80 -34.97
C PRO A 180 1.97 -4.93 -34.37
N GLU A 181 2.05 -3.61 -34.56
CA GLU A 181 1.19 -2.61 -33.90
C GLU A 181 -0.31 -2.93 -34.02
N ARG A 182 -0.77 -3.33 -35.21
CA ARG A 182 -2.18 -3.72 -35.44
C ARG A 182 -2.61 -4.87 -34.55
N THR A 183 -1.76 -5.88 -34.36
CA THR A 183 -2.05 -7.05 -33.54
C THR A 183 -2.03 -6.70 -32.05
N ALA A 184 -1.07 -5.88 -31.62
CA ALA A 184 -0.98 -5.41 -30.24
C ALA A 184 -2.18 -4.52 -29.88
N ARG A 185 -2.59 -3.59 -30.76
CA ARG A 185 -3.80 -2.77 -30.56
C ARG A 185 -5.06 -3.64 -30.44
N ARG A 186 -5.18 -4.73 -31.21
CA ARG A 186 -6.29 -5.67 -31.11
C ARG A 186 -6.29 -6.38 -29.76
N LEU A 187 -5.12 -6.82 -29.27
CA LEU A 187 -4.98 -7.41 -27.95
C LEU A 187 -5.41 -6.42 -26.85
N LEU A 188 -4.92 -5.17 -26.87
CA LEU A 188 -5.32 -4.15 -25.90
C LEU A 188 -6.83 -3.87 -25.93
N SER A 189 -7.44 -3.85 -27.12
CA SER A 189 -8.89 -3.70 -27.25
C SER A 189 -9.65 -4.89 -26.67
N GLN A 190 -9.11 -6.10 -26.80
CA GLN A 190 -9.69 -7.30 -26.20
C GLN A 190 -9.56 -7.25 -24.66
N LEU A 191 -8.40 -6.90 -24.11
CA LEU A 191 -8.21 -6.77 -22.65
C LEU A 191 -9.16 -5.74 -22.04
N LYS A 192 -9.45 -4.65 -22.75
CA LYS A 192 -10.45 -3.66 -22.32
C LYS A 192 -11.88 -4.21 -22.40
N ALA A 193 -12.23 -4.87 -23.48
CA ALA A 193 -13.56 -5.44 -23.65
C ALA A 193 -13.86 -6.52 -22.59
N ASP A 194 -12.82 -7.21 -22.13
CA ASP A 194 -12.89 -8.23 -21.07
C ASP A 194 -12.84 -7.62 -19.65
N GLY A 195 -12.73 -6.29 -19.50
CA GLY A 195 -12.65 -5.61 -18.21
C GLY A 195 -11.34 -5.82 -17.45
N LEU A 196 -10.30 -6.36 -18.10
CA LEU A 196 -8.96 -6.59 -17.48
C LEU A 196 -8.12 -5.32 -17.45
N LEU A 197 -8.44 -4.36 -18.33
CA LEU A 197 -7.87 -3.01 -18.37
C LEU A 197 -9.01 -2.01 -18.59
N SER A 198 -8.87 -0.81 -18.02
CA SER A 198 -9.75 0.33 -18.26
C SER A 198 -9.01 1.54 -18.79
N GLU A 199 -9.75 2.51 -19.31
CA GLU A 199 -9.23 3.80 -19.72
C GLU A 199 -10.28 4.90 -19.54
N THR A 200 -9.86 6.10 -19.17
CA THR A 200 -10.77 7.25 -19.04
C THR A 200 -10.97 7.99 -20.37
N SER A 201 -10.03 7.87 -21.29
CA SER A 201 -10.09 8.43 -22.64
C SER A 201 -9.18 7.66 -23.58
N SER A 202 -9.36 7.85 -24.90
CA SER A 202 -8.53 7.21 -25.92
C SER A 202 -7.04 7.57 -25.86
N LYS A 203 -6.66 8.60 -25.09
CA LYS A 203 -5.27 9.07 -24.91
C LYS A 203 -4.73 8.77 -23.51
N SER A 204 -5.59 8.36 -22.54
CA SER A 204 -5.17 8.05 -21.18
C SER A 204 -4.38 6.75 -21.11
N PRO A 205 -3.54 6.55 -20.07
CA PRO A 205 -2.96 5.26 -19.75
C PRO A 205 -4.03 4.21 -19.55
N LEU A 206 -3.64 2.96 -19.69
CA LEU A 206 -4.49 1.80 -19.42
C LEU A 206 -4.29 1.42 -17.95
N ARG A 207 -5.37 1.39 -17.18
CA ARG A 207 -5.38 1.01 -15.78
C ARG A 207 -5.74 -0.45 -15.63
N TRP A 208 -5.10 -1.10 -14.67
CA TRP A 208 -5.41 -2.46 -14.31
C TRP A 208 -6.76 -2.54 -13.59
N GLU A 209 -7.55 -3.57 -13.93
CA GLU A 209 -8.86 -3.82 -13.34
C GLU A 209 -9.02 -5.31 -12.99
N ILE A 210 -9.95 -5.61 -12.09
CA ILE A 210 -10.27 -6.98 -11.67
C ILE A 210 -11.72 -7.28 -12.04
N PRO A 211 -11.99 -7.87 -13.21
CA PRO A 211 -13.32 -8.35 -13.52
C PRO A 211 -13.64 -9.60 -12.68
N GLU A 212 -14.92 -9.80 -12.40
CA GLU A 212 -15.44 -10.91 -11.58
C GLU A 212 -14.90 -12.29 -12.01
N HIS A 213 -14.78 -12.54 -13.31
CA HIS A 213 -14.28 -13.81 -13.84
C HIS A 213 -12.76 -14.04 -13.62
N ALA A 214 -11.98 -13.00 -13.34
CA ALA A 214 -10.53 -13.09 -13.09
C ALA A 214 -10.19 -13.09 -11.59
N GLU A 215 -11.07 -12.53 -10.75
CA GLU A 215 -10.84 -12.37 -9.31
C GLU A 215 -10.45 -13.67 -8.61
N PRO A 216 -11.14 -14.83 -8.78
CA PRO A 216 -10.78 -16.07 -8.11
C PRO A 216 -9.39 -16.61 -8.51
N TRP A 217 -8.91 -16.24 -9.68
CA TRP A 217 -7.59 -16.63 -10.19
C TRP A 217 -6.50 -15.70 -9.68
N TYR A 218 -6.78 -14.41 -9.61
CA TYR A 218 -5.83 -13.40 -9.16
C TYR A 218 -5.63 -13.45 -7.64
N PHE A 219 -6.70 -13.66 -6.89
CA PHE A 219 -6.70 -13.62 -5.42
C PHE A 219 -7.49 -14.81 -4.85
N PRO A 220 -7.00 -16.04 -5.00
CA PRO A 220 -7.70 -17.25 -4.53
C PRO A 220 -7.95 -17.23 -3.01
N GLU A 221 -7.11 -16.53 -2.24
CA GLU A 221 -7.24 -16.40 -0.79
C GLU A 221 -8.39 -15.47 -0.35
N LEU A 222 -8.90 -14.63 -1.27
CA LEU A 222 -10.04 -13.74 -1.03
C LEU A 222 -11.37 -14.39 -1.40
N ALA A 223 -11.35 -15.52 -2.14
CA ALA A 223 -12.56 -16.24 -2.49
C ALA A 223 -13.28 -16.73 -1.22
N PRO A 224 -14.62 -16.63 -1.14
CA PRO A 224 -15.38 -17.19 -0.02
C PRO A 224 -15.05 -18.67 0.12
N ARG A 225 -14.60 -19.09 1.31
CA ARG A 225 -14.44 -20.52 1.61
C ARG A 225 -15.83 -21.13 1.65
N SER A 226 -16.14 -21.97 0.66
CA SER A 226 -17.37 -22.77 0.58
C SER A 226 -17.45 -23.80 1.72
#